data_96b2c9daa2146bad306dd8f43a73c10d
#
_entry.id   96b2c9daa2146bad306dd8f43a73c10d
#
_cell.length_a   1.000
_cell.length_b   1.000
_cell.length_c   1.000
_cell.angle_alpha   90.00
_cell.angle_beta   90.00
_cell.angle_gamma   90.00
#
_symmetry.space_group_name_H-M   'P 1'
#
loop_
_entity.id
_entity.type
_entity.pdbx_description
1 polymer ?
#
loop_
_entity_poly.entity_id
_entity_poly.type
_entity_poly.pdbx_seq_one_letter_code
_entity_poly.pdbx_strand_id
1 'polypeptide(L)' 'MNATTARQCLTELGFDPDKISRVAELVEARRLTEARGQLRSLRCGLMEELHVCQRRVDQLDWLIRETEKANTIE' A
#
# COMPACT_ATOMS: atom_id res chain seq x y z
N MET A 1 -20.71 -7.47 0.24
CA MET A 1 -19.85 -6.97 -0.84
C MET A 1 -20.04 -7.83 -2.08
N ASN A 2 -20.09 -7.21 -3.25
CA ASN A 2 -20.14 -7.94 -4.53
C ASN A 2 -18.84 -7.71 -5.32
N ALA A 3 -18.66 -8.51 -6.39
CA ALA A 3 -17.45 -8.45 -7.19
C ALA A 3 -17.25 -7.10 -7.89
N THR A 4 -18.33 -6.44 -8.30
CA THR A 4 -18.26 -5.13 -8.95
C THR A 4 -17.71 -4.08 -8.00
N THR A 5 -18.18 -4.06 -6.76
CA THR A 5 -17.68 -3.16 -5.73
C THR A 5 -16.22 -3.41 -5.43
N ALA A 6 -15.83 -4.68 -5.33
CA ALA A 6 -14.43 -5.05 -5.08
C ALA A 6 -13.52 -4.58 -6.21
N ARG A 7 -13.93 -4.79 -7.46
CA ARG A 7 -13.17 -4.33 -8.62
C ARG A 7 -13.00 -2.82 -8.63
N GLN A 8 -14.08 -2.10 -8.39
CA GLN A 8 -14.06 -0.64 -8.39
C GLN A 8 -13.13 -0.10 -7.31
N CYS A 9 -13.26 -0.56 -6.08
CA CYS A 9 -12.41 -0.12 -4.98
C CYS A 9 -10.94 -0.40 -5.22
N LEU A 10 -10.61 -1.61 -5.68
CA LEU A 10 -9.22 -1.99 -5.91
C LEU A 10 -8.60 -1.23 -7.09
N THR A 11 -9.41 -0.91 -8.10
CA THR A 11 -8.98 -0.08 -9.22
C THR A 11 -8.63 1.33 -8.74
N GLU A 12 -9.47 1.91 -7.90
CA GLU A 12 -9.23 3.24 -7.31
C GLU A 12 -7.98 3.27 -6.44
N LEU A 13 -7.67 2.15 -5.77
CA LEU A 13 -6.47 2.02 -4.95
C LEU A 13 -5.19 1.80 -5.76
N GLY A 14 -5.33 1.55 -7.06
CA GLY A 14 -4.19 1.44 -7.97
C GLY A 14 -3.53 0.06 -8.03
N PHE A 15 -4.23 -1.00 -7.62
CA PHE A 15 -3.71 -2.35 -7.76
C PHE A 15 -3.73 -2.81 -9.22
N ASP A 16 -2.85 -3.76 -9.55
CA ASP A 16 -2.78 -4.27 -10.90
C ASP A 16 -3.97 -5.18 -11.24
N PRO A 17 -4.28 -5.35 -12.55
CA PRO A 17 -5.46 -6.12 -12.97
C PRO A 17 -5.47 -7.56 -12.49
N ASP A 18 -4.32 -8.22 -12.37
CA ASP A 18 -4.24 -9.61 -11.94
C ASP A 18 -4.70 -9.76 -10.48
N LYS A 19 -4.26 -8.87 -9.62
CA LYS A 19 -4.68 -8.85 -8.21
C LYS A 19 -6.15 -8.54 -8.06
N ILE A 20 -6.64 -7.59 -8.84
CA ILE A 20 -8.07 -7.21 -8.85
C ILE A 20 -8.93 -8.40 -9.28
N SER A 21 -8.56 -9.05 -10.38
CA SER A 21 -9.30 -10.21 -10.88
C SER A 21 -9.33 -11.35 -9.89
N ARG A 22 -8.20 -11.62 -9.22
CA ARG A 22 -8.12 -12.67 -8.22
C ARG A 22 -9.12 -12.46 -7.08
N VAL A 23 -9.16 -11.26 -6.52
CA VAL A 23 -10.10 -10.94 -5.44
C VAL A 23 -11.54 -11.01 -5.93
N ALA A 24 -11.82 -10.42 -7.08
CA ALA A 24 -13.17 -10.40 -7.64
C ALA A 24 -13.70 -11.81 -7.90
N GLU A 25 -12.88 -12.71 -8.44
CA GLU A 25 -13.26 -14.10 -8.68
C GLU A 25 -13.59 -14.83 -7.38
N LEU A 26 -12.82 -14.60 -6.32
CA LEU A 26 -13.07 -15.19 -5.03
C LEU A 26 -14.38 -14.68 -4.41
N VAL A 27 -14.66 -13.40 -4.58
CA VAL A 27 -15.92 -12.80 -4.10
C VAL A 27 -17.13 -13.37 -4.86
N GLU A 28 -17.01 -13.48 -6.19
CA GLU A 28 -18.06 -14.07 -7.03
C GLU A 28 -18.35 -15.52 -6.65
N ALA A 29 -17.31 -16.29 -6.36
CA ALA A 29 -17.43 -17.69 -5.96
C ALA A 29 -17.90 -17.84 -4.50
N ARG A 30 -18.16 -16.76 -3.79
CA ARG A 30 -18.55 -16.76 -2.37
C ARG A 30 -17.48 -17.35 -1.45
N ARG A 31 -16.24 -17.35 -1.87
CA ARG A 31 -15.09 -17.81 -1.09
C ARG A 31 -14.53 -16.63 -0.29
N LEU A 32 -15.34 -16.12 0.63
CA LEU A 32 -15.06 -14.88 1.33
C LEU A 32 -13.85 -14.94 2.27
N THR A 33 -13.59 -16.10 2.88
CA THR A 33 -12.41 -16.26 3.74
C THR A 33 -11.13 -16.11 2.93
N GLU A 34 -11.09 -16.72 1.74
CA GLU A 34 -9.95 -16.61 0.86
C GLU A 34 -9.80 -15.20 0.29
N ALA A 35 -10.92 -14.57 -0.07
CA ALA A 35 -10.91 -13.18 -0.53
C ALA A 35 -10.33 -12.26 0.54
N ARG A 36 -10.73 -12.44 1.79
CA ARG A 36 -10.20 -11.68 2.92
C ARG A 36 -8.70 -11.89 3.08
N GLY A 37 -8.24 -13.12 2.93
CA GLY A 37 -6.81 -13.44 2.98
C GLY A 37 -6.02 -12.69 1.91
N GLN A 38 -6.53 -12.63 0.69
CA GLN A 38 -5.92 -11.88 -0.39
C GLN A 38 -5.88 -10.37 -0.09
N LEU A 39 -6.98 -9.82 0.42
CA LEU A 39 -7.05 -8.41 0.79
C LEU A 39 -6.06 -8.06 1.92
N ARG A 40 -5.91 -8.94 2.91
CA ARG A 40 -4.93 -8.74 3.98
C ARG A 40 -3.50 -8.78 3.46
N SER A 41 -3.24 -9.65 2.49
CA SER A 41 -1.93 -9.72 1.85
C SER A 41 -1.61 -8.41 1.11
N LEU A 42 -2.59 -7.85 0.39
CA LEU A 42 -2.43 -6.56 -0.29
C LEU A 42 -2.17 -5.44 0.71
N ARG A 43 -2.88 -5.46 1.84
CA ARG A 43 -2.69 -4.48 2.92
C ARG A 43 -1.28 -4.58 3.50
N CYS A 44 -0.77 -5.77 3.72
CA CYS A 44 0.60 -5.97 4.20
C CYS A 44 1.63 -5.37 3.26
N GLY A 45 1.44 -5.55 1.95
CA GLY A 45 2.32 -4.95 0.95
C GLY A 45 2.35 -3.43 1.04
N LEU A 46 1.18 -2.80 1.21
CA LEU A 46 1.09 -1.35 1.38
C LEU A 46 1.76 -0.89 2.68
N MET A 47 1.61 -1.66 3.75
CA MET A 47 2.27 -1.32 5.03
C MET A 47 3.80 -1.39 4.91
N GLU A 48 4.32 -2.35 4.16
CA GLU A 48 5.75 -2.43 3.89
C GLU A 48 6.25 -1.21 3.10
N GLU A 49 5.49 -0.80 2.07
CA GLU A 49 5.78 0.40 1.30
C GLU A 49 5.77 1.65 2.19
N LEU A 50 4.79 1.74 3.09
CA LEU A 50 4.69 2.83 4.05
C LEU A 50 5.93 2.91 4.93
N HIS A 51 6.40 1.77 5.45
CA HIS A 51 7.60 1.73 6.28
C HIS A 51 8.85 2.16 5.51
N VAL A 52 8.98 1.76 4.24
CA VAL A 52 10.08 2.20 3.39
C VAL A 52 10.03 3.70 3.18
N CYS A 53 8.85 4.24 2.87
CA CYS A 53 8.67 5.69 2.72
C CYS A 53 9.02 6.44 4.00
N GLN A 54 8.61 5.91 5.15
CA GLN A 54 8.91 6.52 6.45
C GLN A 54 10.41 6.63 6.67
N ARG A 55 11.16 5.56 6.37
CA ARG A 55 12.63 5.60 6.48
C ARG A 55 13.27 6.62 5.56
N ARG A 56 12.73 6.77 4.35
CA ARG A 56 13.21 7.78 3.40
C ARG A 56 12.97 9.19 3.92
N VAL A 57 11.80 9.43 4.48
CA VAL A 57 11.48 10.72 5.12
C VAL A 57 12.44 11.00 6.26
N ASP A 58 12.68 10.02 7.11
CA ASP A 58 13.58 10.17 8.25
C ASP A 58 15.02 10.50 7.81
N GLN A 59 15.48 9.88 6.73
CA GLN A 59 16.80 10.18 6.17
C GLN A 59 16.90 11.60 5.62
N LEU A 60 15.85 12.04 4.93
CA LEU A 60 15.80 13.42 4.42
C LEU A 60 15.76 14.44 5.56
N ASP A 61 15.00 14.15 6.60
CA ASP A 61 14.94 14.99 7.78
C ASP A 61 16.31 15.12 8.45
N TRP A 62 17.04 14.01 8.53
CA TRP A 62 18.40 14.03 9.06
C TRP A 62 19.32 14.91 8.20
N LEU A 63 19.26 14.77 6.88
CA LEU A 63 20.06 15.58 5.96
C LEU A 63 19.72 17.06 6.08
N ILE A 64 18.44 17.38 6.21
CA ILE A 64 18.00 18.78 6.39
C ILE A 64 18.63 19.37 7.66
N ARG A 65 18.57 18.62 8.77
CA ARG A 65 19.15 19.07 10.04
C ARG A 65 20.68 19.25 9.94
N GLU A 66 21.35 18.33 9.29
CA GLU A 66 22.81 18.45 9.09
C GLU A 66 23.19 19.64 8.22
N THR A 67 22.40 19.90 7.19
CA THR A 67 22.60 21.08 6.32
C THR A 67 22.39 22.37 7.10
N GLU A 68 21.37 22.43 7.95
CA GLU A 68 21.10 23.61 8.80
C GLU A 68 22.23 23.85 9.79
N LYS A 69 22.79 22.80 10.39
CA LYS A 69 23.94 22.91 11.28
C LYS A 69 25.16 23.45 10.55
N ALA A 70 25.42 22.97 9.35
CA ALA A 70 26.55 23.45 8.54
C ALA A 70 26.44 24.95 8.27
N ASN A 71 25.24 25.45 7.92
CA ASN A 71 24.99 26.87 7.72
C ASN A 71 25.18 27.69 9.01
N THR A 72 24.76 27.13 10.13
CA THR A 72 24.87 27.80 11.42
C THR A 72 26.33 27.99 11.85
N ILE A 73 27.17 27.01 11.52
CA ILE A 73 28.61 27.05 11.86
C ILE A 73 29.35 28.07 11.01
N GLU A 74 28.94 28.21 9.77
CA GLU A 74 29.52 29.18 8.85
C GLU A 74 29.05 30.61 9.14
#